data_84df6546e31d196590e16d17cc41eb99
#
_entry.id   84df6546e31d196590e16d17cc41eb99
#
_cell.length_a   1.000
_cell.length_b   1.000
_cell.length_c   1.000
_cell.angle_alpha   90.00
_cell.angle_beta   90.00
_cell.angle_gamma   90.00
#
_symmetry.space_group_name_H-M   'P 1'
#
loop_
_entity.id
_entity.type
_entity.pdbx_description
1 polymer ?
#
loop_
_entity_poly.entity_id
_entity_poly.type
_entity_poly.pdbx_seq_one_letter_code
_entity_poly.pdbx_strand_id
1 'polypeptide(L)'
;MRENKMKIRKLDQSEHGKTRSLWEQVFSEDSQEFVDYYYYIKTKDNTIYVIEEDDEIRAMLQLNPYQVKLQESVVPSDYIVGVATQAEYRGRGYMRNLLIHALQDQYSQKMPFTFLMPAAEAIYYPYDFRFVYEQKQIELDEAFFSARKEYKNDEYRNISQERIVDRDARFMDAGKMAAFVEENFSDCWNVVVLRNAQ
;
A
#
# COMPACT_ATOMS: atom_id res chain seq x y z
N MET A 1 34.89 7.81 21.75
CA MET A 1 34.03 6.87 21.04
C MET A 1 32.64 7.49 21.04
N ARG A 2 32.07 7.87 19.87
CA ARG A 2 30.65 8.26 19.79
C ARG A 2 29.84 7.00 20.11
N GLU A 3 28.99 7.05 21.13
CA GLU A 3 28.00 5.99 21.34
C GLU A 3 27.11 5.93 20.09
N ASN A 4 27.18 4.81 19.42
CA ASN A 4 26.37 4.46 18.26
C ASN A 4 24.94 4.25 18.75
N LYS A 5 24.16 5.33 18.87
CA LYS A 5 22.83 5.28 19.49
C LYS A 5 21.77 5.17 18.40
N MET A 6 21.19 3.99 18.30
CA MET A 6 19.96 3.80 17.51
C MET A 6 18.89 4.80 17.97
N LYS A 7 18.32 5.55 17.03
CA LYS A 7 17.25 6.52 17.26
C LYS A 7 16.06 6.20 16.38
N ILE A 8 14.88 6.09 17.00
CA ILE A 8 13.60 6.05 16.26
C ILE A 8 13.07 7.46 16.18
N ARG A 9 12.64 7.87 15.01
CA ARG A 9 11.94 9.15 14.81
C ARG A 9 10.94 9.10 13.67
N LYS A 10 9.95 9.98 13.74
CA LYS A 10 9.07 10.35 12.67
C LYS A 10 9.77 11.40 11.80
N LEU A 11 9.73 11.24 10.49
CA LEU A 11 10.29 12.21 9.54
C LEU A 11 9.35 13.39 9.36
N ASP A 12 9.92 14.57 9.19
CA ASP A 12 9.20 15.69 8.62
C ASP A 12 8.96 15.45 7.13
N GLN A 13 7.88 16.02 6.57
CA GLN A 13 7.49 15.81 5.18
C GLN A 13 8.63 16.14 4.19
N SER A 14 9.42 17.17 4.47
CA SER A 14 10.59 17.56 3.65
C SER A 14 11.71 16.51 3.64
N GLU A 15 11.68 15.58 4.57
CA GLU A 15 12.68 14.52 4.71
C GLU A 15 12.22 13.18 4.11
N HIS A 16 10.96 13.02 3.72
CA HIS A 16 10.39 11.76 3.22
C HIS A 16 11.23 11.17 2.08
N GLY A 17 11.74 12.02 1.19
CA GLY A 17 12.61 11.59 0.08
C GLY A 17 13.90 10.89 0.52
N LYS A 18 14.36 11.07 1.77
CA LYS A 18 15.55 10.39 2.28
C LYS A 18 15.40 8.88 2.39
N THR A 19 14.18 8.37 2.43
CA THR A 19 13.88 6.94 2.51
C THR A 19 13.86 6.24 1.16
N ARG A 20 13.91 6.98 0.06
CA ARG A 20 13.79 6.47 -1.30
C ARG A 20 14.89 5.45 -1.63
N SER A 21 16.13 5.73 -1.31
CA SER A 21 17.24 4.82 -1.59
C SER A 21 17.09 3.47 -0.88
N LEU A 22 16.55 3.47 0.35
CA LEU A 22 16.27 2.24 1.06
C LEU A 22 15.11 1.46 0.43
N TRP A 23 14.09 2.17 -0.07
CA TRP A 23 12.99 1.56 -0.84
C TRP A 23 13.54 0.83 -2.07
N GLU A 24 14.28 1.52 -2.91
CA GLU A 24 14.84 0.99 -4.16
C GLU A 24 15.79 -0.20 -3.92
N GLN A 25 16.51 -0.23 -2.80
CA GLN A 25 17.37 -1.35 -2.41
C GLN A 25 16.57 -2.60 -1.98
N VAL A 26 15.46 -2.42 -1.27
CA VAL A 26 14.71 -3.53 -0.66
C VAL A 26 13.60 -4.03 -1.57
N PHE A 27 12.97 -3.15 -2.33
CA PHE A 27 11.88 -3.44 -3.26
C PHE A 27 12.34 -3.23 -4.71
N SER A 28 13.38 -3.96 -5.10
CA SER A 28 14.05 -3.81 -6.40
C SER A 28 13.19 -4.24 -7.59
N GLU A 29 12.08 -4.93 -7.35
CA GLU A 29 11.07 -5.31 -8.34
C GLU A 29 10.11 -4.16 -8.71
N ASP A 30 10.02 -3.11 -7.87
CA ASP A 30 9.20 -1.95 -8.18
C ASP A 30 9.80 -1.15 -9.34
N SER A 31 8.97 -0.79 -10.33
CA SER A 31 9.43 0.02 -11.45
C SER A 31 9.80 1.44 -11.01
N GLN A 32 10.69 2.07 -11.76
CA GLN A 32 11.12 3.44 -11.50
C GLN A 32 9.91 4.42 -11.52
N GLU A 33 8.97 4.21 -12.46
CA GLU A 33 7.76 5.02 -12.59
C GLU A 33 6.87 4.91 -11.36
N PHE A 34 6.74 3.68 -10.79
CA PHE A 34 6.00 3.48 -9.55
C PHE A 34 6.67 4.18 -8.38
N VAL A 35 7.99 4.05 -8.22
CA VAL A 35 8.74 4.72 -7.15
C VAL A 35 8.66 6.24 -7.27
N ASP A 36 8.77 6.78 -8.49
CA ASP A 36 8.61 8.20 -8.77
C ASP A 36 7.21 8.69 -8.38
N TYR A 37 6.16 7.99 -8.82
CA TYR A 37 4.78 8.29 -8.42
C TYR A 37 4.62 8.26 -6.90
N TYR A 38 5.11 7.19 -6.25
CA TYR A 38 4.98 7.02 -4.82
C TYR A 38 5.62 8.17 -4.05
N TYR A 39 6.88 8.48 -4.32
CA TYR A 39 7.61 9.55 -3.63
C TYR A 39 7.16 10.95 -4.03
N TYR A 40 6.60 11.14 -5.21
CA TYR A 40 6.14 12.46 -5.66
C TYR A 40 4.71 12.78 -5.23
N ILE A 41 3.86 11.78 -5.12
CA ILE A 41 2.43 11.93 -4.84
C ILE A 41 2.06 11.36 -3.46
N LYS A 42 2.29 10.07 -3.23
CA LYS A 42 1.78 9.37 -2.04
C LYS A 42 2.46 9.79 -0.74
N THR A 43 3.74 10.12 -0.77
CA THR A 43 4.44 10.55 0.45
C THR A 43 4.05 11.94 0.95
N LYS A 44 3.16 12.66 0.25
CA LYS A 44 2.70 14.00 0.65
C LYS A 44 1.84 14.01 1.91
N ASP A 45 1.09 12.95 2.14
CA ASP A 45 0.15 12.83 3.26
C ASP A 45 0.44 11.66 4.18
N ASN A 46 1.46 10.84 3.90
CA ASN A 46 1.81 9.70 4.73
C ASN A 46 2.67 10.09 5.95
N THR A 47 2.74 9.16 6.89
CA THR A 47 3.66 9.24 8.03
C THR A 47 4.79 8.24 7.83
N ILE A 48 6.04 8.68 8.00
CA ILE A 48 7.21 7.82 7.87
C ILE A 48 7.98 7.79 9.19
N TYR A 49 8.15 6.58 9.74
CA TYR A 49 9.03 6.31 10.85
C TYR A 49 10.32 5.68 10.36
N VAL A 50 11.44 6.10 10.95
CA VAL A 50 12.75 5.56 10.61
C VAL A 50 13.53 5.18 11.85
N ILE A 51 14.47 4.26 11.68
CA ILE A 51 15.58 4.06 12.60
C ILE A 51 16.82 4.63 11.95
N GLU A 52 17.43 5.57 12.64
CA GLU A 52 18.75 6.13 12.30
C GLU A 52 19.81 5.54 13.22
N GLU A 53 20.94 5.16 12.63
CA GLU A 53 22.17 4.76 13.29
C GLU A 53 23.33 5.29 12.45
N ASP A 54 24.29 5.96 13.09
CA ASP A 54 25.40 6.65 12.41
C ASP A 54 24.96 7.72 11.40
N ASP A 55 23.94 8.48 11.76
CA ASP A 55 23.36 9.54 10.93
C ASP A 55 22.78 9.04 9.59
N GLU A 56 22.54 7.73 9.45
CA GLU A 56 21.93 7.12 8.27
C GLU A 56 20.66 6.34 8.61
N ILE A 57 19.69 6.36 7.69
CA ILE A 57 18.45 5.60 7.81
C ILE A 57 18.76 4.12 7.54
N ARG A 58 18.58 3.27 8.56
CA ARG A 58 18.80 1.82 8.49
C ARG A 58 17.53 1.01 8.34
N ALA A 59 16.42 1.56 8.80
CA ALA A 59 15.10 0.94 8.62
C ALA A 59 14.03 2.01 8.50
N MET A 60 12.92 1.65 7.84
CA MET A 60 11.74 2.51 7.69
C MET A 60 10.45 1.70 7.79
N LEU A 61 9.38 2.40 8.14
CA LEU A 61 7.99 1.96 8.08
C LEU A 61 7.14 3.15 7.67
N GLN A 62 6.27 2.99 6.70
CA GLN A 62 5.41 4.05 6.21
C GLN A 62 3.93 3.73 6.49
N LEU A 63 3.16 4.75 6.81
CA LEU A 63 1.73 4.69 7.05
C LEU A 63 1.03 5.58 6.03
N ASN A 64 0.25 4.98 5.14
CA ASN A 64 -0.57 5.70 4.18
C ASN A 64 -1.98 5.86 4.75
N PRO A 65 -2.50 7.08 4.92
CA PRO A 65 -3.83 7.31 5.46
C PRO A 65 -4.92 6.90 4.45
N TYR A 66 -5.95 6.26 4.97
CA TYR A 66 -7.15 5.88 4.23
C TYR A 66 -8.40 6.13 5.07
N GLN A 67 -9.53 6.25 4.37
CA GLN A 67 -10.86 6.13 4.98
C GLN A 67 -11.37 4.72 4.71
N VAL A 68 -11.91 4.09 5.72
CA VAL A 68 -12.47 2.74 5.62
C VAL A 68 -13.94 2.78 6.00
N LYS A 69 -14.80 2.35 5.08
CA LYS A 69 -16.22 2.15 5.35
C LYS A 69 -16.37 0.81 6.07
N LEU A 70 -16.93 0.85 7.27
CA LEU A 70 -17.30 -0.30 8.08
C LEU A 70 -18.81 -0.29 8.26
N GLN A 71 -19.52 -1.10 7.50
CA GLN A 71 -20.98 -1.04 7.42
C GLN A 71 -21.44 0.40 7.12
N GLU A 72 -22.17 1.04 8.05
CA GLU A 72 -22.70 2.40 7.88
C GLU A 72 -21.73 3.51 8.36
N SER A 73 -20.58 3.15 8.92
CA SER A 73 -19.62 4.10 9.47
C SER A 73 -18.38 4.23 8.61
N VAL A 74 -17.86 5.45 8.47
CA VAL A 74 -16.55 5.70 7.86
C VAL A 74 -15.57 6.08 8.94
N VAL A 75 -14.45 5.39 9.01
CA VAL A 75 -13.40 5.60 10.01
C VAL A 75 -12.05 5.78 9.35
N PRO A 76 -11.15 6.59 9.94
CA PRO A 76 -9.78 6.68 9.49
C PRO A 76 -9.03 5.38 9.81
N SER A 77 -8.10 5.02 8.96
CA SER A 77 -7.17 3.92 9.18
C SER A 77 -5.91 4.14 8.36
N ASP A 78 -4.79 3.59 8.81
CA ASP A 78 -3.55 3.65 8.08
C ASP A 78 -3.21 2.30 7.46
N TYR A 79 -2.75 2.32 6.23
CA TYR A 79 -2.15 1.18 5.55
C TYR A 79 -0.65 1.16 5.80
N ILE A 80 -0.16 0.13 6.47
CA ILE A 80 1.28 -0.07 6.68
C ILE A 80 1.90 -0.56 5.37
N VAL A 81 2.92 0.15 4.91
CA VAL A 81 3.64 -0.14 3.66
C VAL A 81 5.11 0.23 3.78
N GLY A 82 5.94 -0.24 2.87
CA GLY A 82 7.36 0.14 2.81
C GLY A 82 8.13 -0.21 4.08
N VAL A 83 7.81 -1.36 4.70
CA VAL A 83 8.55 -1.83 5.89
C VAL A 83 9.85 -2.45 5.42
N ALA A 84 10.94 -1.71 5.59
CA ALA A 84 12.24 -2.09 5.07
C ALA A 84 13.35 -1.93 6.12
N THR A 85 14.34 -2.81 6.04
CA THR A 85 15.59 -2.73 6.84
C THR A 85 16.75 -3.08 5.92
N GLN A 86 17.81 -2.27 5.94
CA GLN A 86 19.05 -2.57 5.23
C GLN A 86 19.54 -3.98 5.58
N ALA A 87 20.07 -4.69 4.60
CA ALA A 87 20.41 -6.12 4.74
C ALA A 87 21.34 -6.39 5.93
N GLU A 88 22.34 -5.55 6.14
CA GLU A 88 23.36 -5.67 7.18
C GLU A 88 22.81 -5.39 8.60
N TYR A 89 21.61 -4.79 8.66
CA TYR A 89 20.93 -4.43 9.91
C TYR A 89 19.73 -5.32 10.23
N ARG A 90 19.45 -6.32 9.39
CA ARG A 90 18.39 -7.31 9.64
C ARG A 90 18.73 -8.18 10.85
N GLY A 91 17.70 -8.73 11.49
CA GLY A 91 17.85 -9.55 12.70
C GLY A 91 18.14 -8.77 13.99
N ARG A 92 18.29 -7.44 13.94
CA ARG A 92 18.56 -6.59 15.12
C ARG A 92 17.26 -6.05 15.78
N GLY A 93 16.09 -6.46 15.33
CA GLY A 93 14.80 -6.03 15.90
C GLY A 93 14.30 -4.67 15.40
N TYR A 94 14.89 -4.09 14.35
CA TYR A 94 14.53 -2.76 13.87
C TYR A 94 13.08 -2.69 13.37
N MET A 95 12.66 -3.63 12.55
CA MET A 95 11.26 -3.75 12.12
C MET A 95 10.31 -3.82 13.31
N ARG A 96 10.61 -4.66 14.31
CA ARG A 96 9.81 -4.77 15.54
C ARG A 96 9.67 -3.42 16.26
N ASN A 97 10.78 -2.73 16.42
CA ASN A 97 10.80 -1.44 17.15
C ASN A 97 9.98 -0.38 16.39
N LEU A 98 10.10 -0.32 15.06
CA LEU A 98 9.30 0.58 14.24
C LEU A 98 7.82 0.25 14.32
N LEU A 99 7.46 -1.02 14.20
CA LEU A 99 6.06 -1.46 14.25
C LEU A 99 5.42 -1.15 15.59
N ILE A 100 6.09 -1.48 16.69
CA ILE A 100 5.59 -1.17 18.04
C ILE A 100 5.44 0.34 18.21
N HIS A 101 6.41 1.14 17.77
CA HIS A 101 6.36 2.60 17.88
C HIS A 101 5.17 3.18 17.08
N ALA A 102 4.99 2.72 15.84
CA ALA A 102 3.88 3.15 14.99
C ALA A 102 2.52 2.77 15.61
N LEU A 103 2.36 1.54 16.11
CA LEU A 103 1.12 1.08 16.76
C LEU A 103 0.82 1.87 18.04
N GLN A 104 1.83 2.21 18.84
CA GLN A 104 1.67 3.04 20.03
C GLN A 104 1.23 4.47 19.69
N ASP A 105 1.81 5.05 18.63
CA ASP A 105 1.41 6.38 18.16
C ASP A 105 -0.04 6.37 17.64
N GLN A 106 -0.41 5.40 16.80
CA GLN A 106 -1.78 5.23 16.33
C GLN A 106 -2.77 5.01 17.48
N TYR A 107 -2.41 4.21 18.49
CA TYR A 107 -3.24 4.02 19.69
C TYR A 107 -3.44 5.34 20.44
N SER A 108 -2.40 6.15 20.59
CA SER A 108 -2.49 7.46 21.25
C SER A 108 -3.42 8.43 20.50
N GLN A 109 -3.47 8.31 19.17
CA GLN A 109 -4.36 9.06 18.28
C GLN A 109 -5.77 8.47 18.19
N LYS A 110 -6.04 7.39 18.92
CA LYS A 110 -7.34 6.66 18.91
C LYS A 110 -7.68 6.11 17.53
N MET A 111 -6.68 5.75 16.74
CA MET A 111 -6.89 5.05 15.47
C MET A 111 -7.57 3.70 15.77
N PRO A 112 -8.71 3.38 15.15
CA PRO A 112 -9.48 2.18 15.51
C PRO A 112 -8.77 0.88 15.13
N PHE A 113 -8.03 0.87 14.04
CA PHE A 113 -7.22 -0.25 13.56
C PHE A 113 -6.22 0.23 12.49
N THR A 114 -5.32 -0.64 12.12
CA THR A 114 -4.43 -0.48 10.97
C THR A 114 -4.42 -1.78 10.15
N PHE A 115 -4.03 -1.72 8.89
CA PHE A 115 -4.05 -2.88 8.01
C PHE A 115 -2.83 -2.90 7.09
N LEU A 116 -2.54 -4.07 6.54
CA LEU A 116 -1.45 -4.26 5.59
C LEU A 116 -1.72 -5.48 4.69
N MET A 117 -0.95 -5.60 3.62
CA MET A 117 -0.79 -6.84 2.87
C MET A 117 0.56 -7.44 3.23
N PRO A 118 0.61 -8.60 3.94
CA PRO A 118 1.86 -9.14 4.43
C PRO A 118 2.66 -9.81 3.31
N ALA A 119 3.98 -9.59 3.28
CA ALA A 119 4.89 -10.40 2.47
C ALA A 119 4.95 -11.85 2.99
N ALA A 120 4.82 -12.04 4.32
CA ALA A 120 4.66 -13.34 4.97
C ALA A 120 3.90 -13.17 6.28
N GLU A 121 2.94 -14.08 6.55
CA GLU A 121 2.11 -14.06 7.76
C GLU A 121 2.94 -14.07 9.04
N ALA A 122 3.95 -14.93 9.11
CA ALA A 122 4.79 -15.12 10.29
C ALA A 122 5.47 -13.82 10.80
N ILE A 123 5.61 -12.80 9.93
CA ILE A 123 6.22 -11.52 10.29
C ILE A 123 5.31 -10.70 11.19
N TYR A 124 3.99 -10.69 10.92
CA TYR A 124 3.03 -9.78 11.55
C TYR A 124 2.12 -10.46 12.58
N TYR A 125 1.98 -11.78 12.50
CA TYR A 125 1.17 -12.57 13.44
C TYR A 125 1.54 -12.34 14.92
N PRO A 126 2.85 -12.20 15.31
CA PRO A 126 3.25 -11.91 16.69
C PRO A 126 2.78 -10.55 17.23
N TYR A 127 2.29 -9.67 16.36
CA TYR A 127 1.77 -8.33 16.71
C TYR A 127 0.27 -8.24 16.61
N ASP A 128 -0.43 -9.37 16.70
CA ASP A 128 -1.89 -9.50 16.64
C ASP A 128 -2.53 -9.13 15.30
N PHE A 129 -1.77 -9.06 14.21
CA PHE A 129 -2.36 -9.01 12.88
C PHE A 129 -3.01 -10.34 12.54
N ARG A 130 -4.21 -10.27 11.95
CA ARG A 130 -4.98 -11.43 11.52
C ARG A 130 -5.51 -11.18 10.12
N PHE A 131 -5.62 -12.26 9.33
CA PHE A 131 -6.30 -12.18 8.05
C PHE A 131 -7.78 -11.86 8.25
N VAL A 132 -8.27 -10.89 7.49
CA VAL A 132 -9.67 -10.50 7.47
C VAL A 132 -10.36 -10.92 6.19
N TYR A 133 -9.61 -11.16 5.12
CA TYR A 133 -10.07 -11.76 3.86
C TYR A 133 -8.90 -12.34 3.07
N GLU A 134 -9.21 -13.21 2.12
CA GLU A 134 -8.26 -13.73 1.15
C GLU A 134 -8.46 -13.05 -0.19
N GLN A 135 -7.37 -12.61 -0.81
CA GLN A 135 -7.42 -12.06 -2.16
C GLN A 135 -7.60 -13.22 -3.15
N LYS A 136 -8.73 -13.22 -3.87
CA LYS A 136 -8.94 -14.18 -4.96
C LYS A 136 -7.99 -13.85 -6.11
N GLN A 137 -7.26 -14.85 -6.57
CA GLN A 137 -6.41 -14.76 -7.75
C GLN A 137 -7.06 -15.55 -8.88
N ILE A 138 -7.05 -14.98 -10.07
CA ILE A 138 -7.49 -15.63 -11.30
C ILE A 138 -6.27 -15.65 -12.21
N GLU A 139 -5.82 -16.84 -12.56
CA GLU A 139 -4.79 -17.03 -13.57
C GLU A 139 -5.48 -17.17 -14.94
N LEU A 140 -5.18 -16.24 -15.82
CA LEU A 140 -5.71 -16.24 -17.19
C LEU A 140 -4.63 -16.71 -18.14
N ASP A 141 -4.87 -17.83 -18.80
CA ASP A 141 -3.96 -18.37 -19.78
C ASP A 141 -4.12 -17.71 -21.18
N GLU A 142 -3.21 -18.03 -22.09
CA GLU A 142 -3.23 -17.52 -23.45
C GLU A 142 -4.48 -17.98 -24.23
N ALA A 143 -5.05 -19.13 -23.88
CA ALA A 143 -6.28 -19.65 -24.48
C ALA A 143 -7.48 -18.77 -24.16
N PHE A 144 -7.56 -18.22 -22.93
CA PHE A 144 -8.60 -17.28 -22.56
C PHE A 144 -8.57 -16.00 -23.43
N PHE A 145 -7.39 -15.45 -23.66
CA PHE A 145 -7.23 -14.26 -24.51
C PHE A 145 -7.45 -14.57 -26.00
N SER A 146 -7.12 -15.76 -26.45
CA SER A 146 -7.33 -16.21 -27.84
C SER A 146 -8.81 -16.43 -28.11
N ALA A 147 -9.53 -17.11 -27.23
CA ALA A 147 -10.98 -17.28 -27.32
C ALA A 147 -11.71 -15.93 -27.37
N ARG A 148 -11.26 -14.93 -26.61
CA ARG A 148 -11.85 -13.59 -26.62
C ARG A 148 -11.66 -12.85 -27.95
N LYS A 149 -10.62 -13.18 -28.76
CA LYS A 149 -10.43 -12.64 -30.11
C LYS A 149 -11.43 -13.22 -31.10
N GLU A 150 -11.82 -14.48 -30.95
CA GLU A 150 -12.81 -15.16 -31.80
C GLU A 150 -14.24 -14.69 -31.48
N TYR A 151 -14.57 -14.36 -30.21
CA TYR A 151 -15.89 -13.82 -29.83
C TYR A 151 -16.17 -12.38 -30.34
N LYS A 152 -15.24 -11.75 -31.06
CA LYS A 152 -15.48 -10.45 -31.73
C LYS A 152 -16.40 -10.52 -32.93
N ASN A 153 -16.81 -11.70 -33.34
CA ASN A 153 -17.74 -11.90 -34.46
C ASN A 153 -19.08 -12.48 -33.95
N ASP A 154 -20.11 -11.66 -33.96
CA ASP A 154 -21.51 -11.83 -34.26
C ASP A 154 -22.61 -11.89 -33.18
N GLU A 155 -22.45 -12.21 -31.92
CA GLU A 155 -23.65 -12.34 -31.06
C GLU A 155 -23.81 -11.31 -29.92
N TYR A 156 -22.81 -10.50 -29.59
CA TYR A 156 -22.90 -9.47 -28.54
C TYR A 156 -22.97 -8.04 -29.07
N ARG A 157 -23.53 -7.84 -30.29
CA ARG A 157 -23.71 -6.51 -30.88
C ARG A 157 -24.75 -5.63 -30.18
N ASN A 158 -25.46 -6.14 -29.18
CA ASN A 158 -26.53 -5.41 -28.48
C ASN A 158 -26.18 -5.01 -27.03
N ILE A 159 -25.01 -5.32 -26.53
CA ILE A 159 -24.49 -4.65 -25.33
C ILE A 159 -23.87 -3.37 -25.86
N SER A 160 -24.41 -2.22 -25.44
CA SER A 160 -24.04 -0.85 -25.83
C SER A 160 -22.57 -0.74 -26.28
N GLN A 161 -22.37 -0.07 -27.42
CA GLN A 161 -21.10 0.11 -28.14
C GLN A 161 -20.00 0.82 -27.35
N GLU A 162 -19.94 0.67 -26.04
CA GLU A 162 -18.80 1.07 -25.24
C GLU A 162 -17.71 0.04 -25.46
N ARG A 163 -16.77 0.41 -26.32
CA ARG A 163 -15.53 -0.33 -26.57
C ARG A 163 -14.87 -0.67 -25.25
N ILE A 164 -14.80 -1.95 -24.90
CA ILE A 164 -13.83 -2.40 -23.91
C ILE A 164 -12.46 -2.08 -24.49
N VAL A 165 -11.86 -1.02 -24.00
CA VAL A 165 -10.51 -0.62 -24.38
C VAL A 165 -9.56 -1.29 -23.39
N ASP A 166 -8.90 -2.33 -23.87
CA ASP A 166 -7.80 -2.96 -23.15
C ASP A 166 -6.56 -2.05 -23.29
N ARG A 167 -6.30 -1.28 -22.29
CA ARG A 167 -5.13 -0.40 -22.19
C ARG A 167 -4.77 -0.15 -20.72
N ASP A 168 -3.53 0.19 -20.47
CA ASP A 168 -3.11 0.65 -19.16
C ASP A 168 -3.90 1.89 -18.71
N ALA A 169 -4.27 1.92 -17.44
CA ALA A 169 -4.90 3.07 -16.82
C ALA A 169 -3.95 4.27 -16.85
N ARG A 170 -4.50 5.45 -17.14
CA ARG A 170 -3.75 6.71 -17.13
C ARG A 170 -4.16 7.54 -15.93
N PHE A 171 -3.32 8.47 -15.53
CA PHE A 171 -3.65 9.41 -14.45
C PHE A 171 -5.02 10.10 -14.63
N MET A 172 -5.38 10.42 -15.86
CA MET A 172 -6.69 11.02 -16.20
C MET A 172 -7.89 10.08 -15.95
N ASP A 173 -7.64 8.79 -15.77
CA ASP A 173 -8.69 7.80 -15.53
C ASP A 173 -8.94 7.60 -14.02
N ALA A 174 -8.08 8.11 -13.14
CA ALA A 174 -8.15 7.88 -11.69
C ALA A 174 -9.51 8.25 -11.08
N GLY A 175 -10.06 9.42 -11.44
CA GLY A 175 -11.39 9.84 -10.98
C GLY A 175 -12.51 8.91 -11.44
N LYS A 176 -12.46 8.44 -12.68
CA LYS A 176 -13.45 7.48 -13.22
C LYS A 176 -13.35 6.12 -12.57
N MET A 177 -12.12 5.67 -12.29
CA MET A 177 -11.87 4.41 -11.60
C MET A 177 -12.36 4.48 -10.15
N ALA A 178 -12.11 5.58 -9.44
CA ALA A 178 -12.59 5.80 -8.08
C ALA A 178 -14.13 5.79 -8.03
N ALA A 179 -14.80 6.53 -8.93
CA ALA A 179 -16.25 6.56 -9.04
C ALA A 179 -16.82 5.17 -9.35
N PHE A 180 -16.23 4.44 -10.31
CA PHE A 180 -16.65 3.07 -10.64
C PHE A 180 -16.57 2.13 -9.42
N VAL A 181 -15.50 2.20 -8.65
CA VAL A 181 -15.35 1.38 -7.43
C VAL A 181 -16.41 1.77 -6.40
N GLU A 182 -16.64 3.07 -6.19
CA GLU A 182 -17.64 3.55 -5.26
C GLU A 182 -19.06 3.11 -5.65
N GLU A 183 -19.44 3.29 -6.91
CA GLU A 183 -20.78 2.95 -7.42
C GLU A 183 -21.08 1.45 -7.41
N ASN A 184 -20.07 0.61 -7.65
CA ASN A 184 -20.29 -0.82 -7.86
C ASN A 184 -19.91 -1.71 -6.67
N PHE A 185 -19.06 -1.22 -5.75
CA PHE A 185 -18.49 -2.06 -4.69
C PHE A 185 -18.68 -1.49 -3.28
N SER A 186 -19.06 -0.21 -3.11
CA SER A 186 -19.16 0.40 -1.79
C SER A 186 -20.20 -0.28 -0.89
N ASP A 187 -21.25 -0.83 -1.46
CA ASP A 187 -22.35 -1.49 -0.73
C ASP A 187 -22.31 -3.01 -0.78
N CYS A 188 -21.33 -3.57 -1.53
CA CYS A 188 -21.20 -5.03 -1.66
C CYS A 188 -20.52 -5.70 -0.48
N TRP A 189 -19.80 -4.93 0.37
CA TRP A 189 -18.94 -5.46 1.41
C TRP A 189 -19.13 -4.72 2.74
N ASN A 190 -19.03 -5.46 3.83
CA ASN A 190 -19.08 -4.86 5.18
C ASN A 190 -17.86 -4.00 5.52
N VAL A 191 -16.77 -4.16 4.77
CA VAL A 191 -15.51 -3.42 4.94
C VAL A 191 -14.98 -3.02 3.59
N VAL A 192 -14.84 -1.73 3.32
CA VAL A 192 -14.35 -1.19 2.05
C VAL A 192 -13.34 -0.09 2.30
N VAL A 193 -12.14 -0.21 1.72
CA VAL A 193 -11.19 0.90 1.66
C VAL A 193 -11.64 1.87 0.58
N LEU A 194 -12.00 3.07 0.99
CA LEU A 194 -12.45 4.11 0.06
C LEU A 194 -11.26 4.58 -0.79
N ARG A 195 -11.45 4.54 -2.10
CA ARG A 195 -10.45 4.98 -3.06
C ARG A 195 -10.75 6.41 -3.48
N ASN A 196 -9.73 7.25 -3.48
CA ASN A 196 -9.80 8.59 -4.06
C ASN A 196 -9.06 8.64 -5.39
N ALA A 197 -9.05 9.80 -6.04
CA ALA A 197 -8.41 10.01 -7.33
C ALA A 197 -6.88 10.25 -7.23
N GLN A 198 -6.28 10.04 -6.06
CA GLN A 198 -4.83 10.17 -5.86
C GLN A 198 -4.07 8.96 -6.37
#